data_cbda6a4fbe866aa4c867d95c027d6414
#
_entry.id   cbda6a4fbe866aa4c867d95c027d6414
#
_cell.length_a   1.000
_cell.length_b   1.000
_cell.length_c   1.000
_cell.angle_alpha   90.00
_cell.angle_beta   90.00
_cell.angle_gamma   90.00
#
_symmetry.space_group_name_H-M   'P 1'
#
loop_
_entity.id
_entity.type
_entity.pdbx_description
1 polymer ?
#
loop_
_entity_poly.entity_id
_entity_poly.type
_entity_poly.pdbx_seq_one_letter_code
_entity_poly.pdbx_strand_id
1 'polypeptide(L)'
;MPGVIECRDLRKTYDGKVEAVRGLNLQILAGECFGLLGPNGAGKTTTFEILEGLLEPSSGEVTILGQTWKLHARELREKIGISLQETRLSEKLTVRETVELFASFYAEPRSTSEVLTAFQLEEKSDSWVGKLSGGQRQRLAVATALVGSPKLLFLDEPTTGLDPQSRRQLWEIIREFQRGGGTVLLTTHYMDEAERLCDRLAIVDHGQIIAEGSPPDLIERLGGHHMVEFSLAGGSHRGADNWKSLPGVDSVYHDDGLVCLAVREPHRTIPALLEAVDKQSAQLEHLTTRQASLEDVFVRLTGRHLREE
;
A
#
# COMPACT_ATOMS: atom_id res chain seq x y z
N MET A 1 -1.19 12.90 19.84
CA MET A 1 -0.14 13.75 19.21
C MET A 1 -0.72 14.31 17.94
N PRO A 2 -0.41 15.54 17.52
CA PRO A 2 -0.89 16.05 16.24
C PRO A 2 -0.34 15.18 15.10
N GLY A 3 -1.15 14.98 14.07
CA GLY A 3 -0.75 14.21 12.90
C GLY A 3 0.28 14.99 12.06
N VAL A 4 1.14 14.25 11.37
CA VAL A 4 2.03 14.81 10.33
C VAL A 4 1.23 15.14 9.07
N ILE A 5 0.20 14.33 8.77
CA ILE A 5 -0.82 14.58 7.76
C ILE A 5 -2.18 14.51 8.45
N GLU A 6 -3.01 15.51 8.23
CA GLU A 6 -4.40 15.49 8.66
C GLU A 6 -5.31 15.95 7.51
N CYS A 7 -6.33 15.13 7.24
CA CYS A 7 -7.40 15.46 6.31
C CYS A 7 -8.74 15.40 7.01
N ARG A 8 -9.60 16.40 6.76
CA ARG A 8 -10.96 16.46 7.30
C ARG A 8 -11.95 16.72 6.17
N ASP A 9 -12.89 15.80 6.00
CA ASP A 9 -13.92 15.81 4.94
C ASP A 9 -13.34 16.16 3.55
N LEU A 10 -12.20 15.57 3.21
CA LEU A 10 -11.50 15.81 1.96
C LEU A 10 -12.36 15.34 0.79
N ARG A 11 -12.60 16.24 -0.19
CA ARG A 11 -13.39 15.93 -1.38
C ARG A 11 -12.70 16.43 -2.64
N LYS A 12 -12.85 15.65 -3.69
CA LYS A 12 -12.41 16.04 -5.04
C LYS A 12 -13.41 15.58 -6.08
N THR A 13 -13.91 16.55 -6.84
CA THR A 13 -14.80 16.30 -7.98
C THR A 13 -14.16 16.88 -9.25
N TYR A 14 -14.07 16.09 -10.30
CA TYR A 14 -13.61 16.50 -11.61
C TYR A 14 -14.82 16.86 -12.49
N ASP A 15 -14.74 18.00 -13.17
CA ASP A 15 -15.75 18.50 -14.12
C ASP A 15 -17.20 18.49 -13.57
N GLY A 16 -17.34 18.57 -12.23
CA GLY A 16 -18.62 18.55 -11.55
C GLY A 16 -19.39 17.22 -11.65
N LYS A 17 -18.77 16.15 -12.17
CA LYS A 17 -19.43 14.87 -12.46
C LYS A 17 -18.79 13.68 -11.76
N VAL A 18 -17.46 13.60 -11.76
CA VAL A 18 -16.73 12.45 -11.20
C VAL A 18 -16.21 12.82 -9.82
N GLU A 19 -16.83 12.28 -8.78
CA GLU A 19 -16.41 12.46 -7.40
C GLU A 19 -15.37 11.40 -7.05
N ALA A 20 -14.09 11.76 -7.20
CA ALA A 20 -12.96 10.85 -7.01
C ALA A 20 -12.60 10.67 -5.52
N VAL A 21 -12.86 11.68 -4.67
CA VAL A 21 -12.68 11.62 -3.20
C VAL A 21 -13.95 12.14 -2.55
N ARG A 22 -14.52 11.36 -1.61
CA ARG A 22 -15.89 11.54 -1.10
C ARG A 22 -15.94 11.71 0.42
N GLY A 23 -15.27 12.74 0.94
CA GLY A 23 -15.29 13.03 2.37
C GLY A 23 -14.31 12.17 3.17
N LEU A 24 -13.09 12.04 2.67
CA LEU A 24 -12.04 11.26 3.29
C LEU A 24 -11.51 11.97 4.54
N ASN A 25 -11.44 11.24 5.65
CA ASN A 25 -10.80 11.67 6.88
C ASN A 25 -9.59 10.77 7.13
N LEU A 26 -8.43 11.37 7.37
CA LEU A 26 -7.16 10.65 7.52
C LEU A 26 -6.26 11.36 8.50
N GLN A 27 -5.61 10.60 9.38
CA GLN A 27 -4.56 11.11 10.25
C GLN A 27 -3.35 10.16 10.21
N ILE A 28 -2.19 10.71 9.86
CA ILE A 28 -0.90 9.99 9.84
C ILE A 28 -0.01 10.58 10.93
N LEU A 29 0.56 9.71 11.75
CA LEU A 29 1.38 10.10 12.89
C LEU A 29 2.85 10.24 12.50
N ALA A 30 3.63 10.98 13.30
CA ALA A 30 5.06 11.12 13.06
C ALA A 30 5.79 9.78 13.25
N GLY A 31 6.68 9.44 12.32
CA GLY A 31 7.52 8.25 12.36
C GLY A 31 6.82 6.96 11.93
N GLU A 32 5.53 7.00 11.52
CA GLU A 32 4.87 5.81 10.99
C GLU A 32 5.05 5.67 9.47
N CYS A 33 5.00 4.44 9.01
CA CYS A 33 4.78 4.10 7.62
C CYS A 33 3.29 3.79 7.43
N PHE A 34 2.60 4.63 6.67
CA PHE A 34 1.17 4.52 6.42
C PHE A 34 0.90 4.13 4.95
N GLY A 35 0.03 3.15 4.73
CA GLY A 35 -0.34 2.65 3.41
C GLY A 35 -1.72 3.12 2.96
N LEU A 36 -1.88 3.51 1.70
CA LEU A 36 -3.19 3.63 1.04
C LEU A 36 -3.35 2.47 0.05
N LEU A 37 -4.24 1.53 0.37
CA LEU A 37 -4.56 0.38 -0.45
C LEU A 37 -5.90 0.59 -1.14
N GLY A 38 -6.06 0.02 -2.31
CA GLY A 38 -7.34 0.03 -3.03
C GLY A 38 -7.16 -0.26 -4.51
N PRO A 39 -8.24 -0.57 -5.23
CA PRO A 39 -8.18 -0.85 -6.66
C PRO A 39 -7.90 0.42 -7.47
N ASN A 40 -7.65 0.23 -8.76
CA ASN A 40 -7.56 1.36 -9.70
C ASN A 40 -8.89 2.13 -9.70
N GLY A 41 -8.80 3.45 -9.78
CA GLY A 41 -10.00 4.31 -9.71
C GLY A 41 -10.59 4.49 -8.31
N ALA A 42 -10.04 3.89 -7.25
CA ALA A 42 -10.53 4.08 -5.87
C ALA A 42 -10.34 5.49 -5.31
N GLY A 43 -9.57 6.35 -5.96
CA GLY A 43 -9.26 7.70 -5.51
C GLY A 43 -7.90 7.84 -4.80
N LYS A 44 -7.06 6.78 -4.78
CA LYS A 44 -5.73 6.81 -4.14
C LYS A 44 -4.83 7.90 -4.73
N THR A 45 -4.59 7.85 -6.04
CA THR A 45 -3.72 8.82 -6.75
C THR A 45 -4.23 10.24 -6.58
N THR A 46 -5.55 10.47 -6.71
CA THR A 46 -6.14 11.80 -6.47
C THR A 46 -5.91 12.28 -5.04
N THR A 47 -6.07 11.41 -4.05
CA THR A 47 -5.79 11.74 -2.65
C THR A 47 -4.30 12.05 -2.47
N PHE A 48 -3.42 11.24 -3.04
CA PHE A 48 -1.98 11.39 -2.98
C PHE A 48 -1.52 12.72 -3.58
N GLU A 49 -1.96 13.04 -4.79
CA GLU A 49 -1.67 14.32 -5.48
C GLU A 49 -2.12 15.55 -4.67
N ILE A 50 -3.26 15.46 -3.97
CA ILE A 50 -3.71 16.53 -3.07
C ILE A 50 -2.76 16.68 -1.88
N LEU A 51 -2.35 15.58 -1.27
CA LEU A 51 -1.43 15.58 -0.14
C LEU A 51 -0.03 16.07 -0.52
N GLU A 52 0.42 15.79 -1.73
CA GLU A 52 1.68 16.27 -2.30
C GLU A 52 1.63 17.76 -2.71
N GLY A 53 0.43 18.34 -2.74
CA GLY A 53 0.22 19.72 -3.19
C GLY A 53 0.31 19.92 -4.70
N LEU A 54 0.12 18.86 -5.47
CA LEU A 54 0.04 18.89 -6.94
C LEU A 54 -1.38 19.18 -7.42
N LEU A 55 -2.38 18.89 -6.59
CA LEU A 55 -3.80 19.06 -6.89
C LEU A 55 -4.52 19.78 -5.76
N GLU A 56 -5.35 20.76 -6.07
CA GLU A 56 -6.22 21.42 -5.08
C GLU A 56 -7.47 20.58 -4.81
N PRO A 57 -7.88 20.39 -3.54
CA PRO A 57 -9.15 19.75 -3.20
C PRO A 57 -10.33 20.62 -3.66
N SER A 58 -11.50 20.00 -3.91
CA SER A 58 -12.75 20.73 -4.16
C SER A 58 -13.33 21.29 -2.86
N SER A 59 -13.17 20.58 -1.74
CA SER A 59 -13.53 21.01 -0.39
C SER A 59 -12.82 20.13 0.65
N GLY A 60 -12.95 20.51 1.92
CA GLY A 60 -12.27 19.87 3.04
C GLY A 60 -10.97 20.58 3.41
N GLU A 61 -10.35 20.10 4.48
CA GLU A 61 -9.13 20.67 5.03
C GLU A 61 -7.99 19.64 4.95
N VAL A 62 -6.79 20.13 4.57
CA VAL A 62 -5.56 19.34 4.55
C VAL A 62 -4.46 20.12 5.23
N THR A 63 -3.80 19.47 6.19
CA THR A 63 -2.57 19.99 6.79
C THR A 63 -1.45 18.97 6.68
N ILE A 64 -0.26 19.43 6.32
CA ILE A 64 0.96 18.66 6.22
C ILE A 64 1.98 19.28 7.15
N LEU A 65 2.54 18.50 8.08
CA LEU A 65 3.47 19.00 9.10
C LEU A 65 2.91 20.24 9.87
N GLY A 66 1.57 20.27 10.09
CA GLY A 66 0.87 21.39 10.73
C GLY A 66 0.70 22.63 9.85
N GLN A 67 1.02 22.55 8.56
CA GLN A 67 1.00 23.66 7.60
C GLN A 67 0.06 23.37 6.43
N THR A 68 -0.38 24.40 5.70
CA THR A 68 -1.20 24.24 4.48
C THR A 68 -0.38 24.59 3.25
N TRP A 69 -0.61 23.89 2.15
CA TRP A 69 0.05 24.15 0.87
C TRP A 69 -0.14 25.58 0.37
N LYS A 70 -1.33 26.15 0.57
CA LYS A 70 -1.67 27.50 0.11
C LYS A 70 -0.76 28.59 0.69
N LEU A 71 -0.33 28.44 1.94
CA LEU A 71 0.45 29.45 2.64
C LEU A 71 1.95 29.10 2.77
N HIS A 72 2.30 27.82 2.75
CA HIS A 72 3.61 27.34 3.16
C HIS A 72 4.28 26.39 2.13
N ALA A 73 3.90 26.51 0.84
CA ALA A 73 4.36 25.60 -0.20
C ALA A 73 5.88 25.48 -0.30
N ARG A 74 6.64 26.58 -0.11
CA ARG A 74 8.09 26.56 -0.16
C ARG A 74 8.68 25.76 1.00
N GLU A 75 8.23 26.03 2.22
CA GLU A 75 8.71 25.36 3.42
C GLU A 75 8.38 23.87 3.44
N LEU A 76 7.19 23.51 2.91
CA LEU A 76 6.77 22.12 2.80
C LEU A 76 7.65 21.37 1.81
N ARG A 77 7.95 21.96 0.64
CA ARG A 77 8.83 21.31 -0.37
C ARG A 77 10.23 21.03 0.15
N GLU A 78 10.74 21.79 1.10
CA GLU A 78 12.02 21.53 1.73
C GLU A 78 11.98 20.37 2.74
N LYS A 79 10.78 20.00 3.24
CA LYS A 79 10.58 19.01 4.31
C LYS A 79 9.98 17.69 3.81
N ILE A 80 9.57 17.64 2.53
CA ILE A 80 8.97 16.46 1.94
C ILE A 80 9.83 15.92 0.80
N GLY A 81 9.81 14.59 0.65
CA GLY A 81 10.35 13.91 -0.52
C GLY A 81 9.20 13.22 -1.27
N ILE A 82 9.26 13.24 -2.59
CA ILE A 82 8.21 12.64 -3.44
C ILE A 82 8.87 11.73 -4.47
N SER A 83 8.40 10.49 -4.57
CA SER A 83 8.74 9.57 -5.65
C SER A 83 7.44 9.08 -6.29
N LEU A 84 7.18 9.57 -7.51
CA LEU A 84 6.00 9.23 -8.31
C LEU A 84 6.16 7.85 -8.93
N GLN A 85 5.04 7.22 -9.29
CA GLN A 85 4.97 5.92 -9.96
C GLN A 85 5.84 5.90 -11.25
N GLU A 86 5.76 6.96 -12.05
CA GLU A 86 6.62 7.17 -13.22
C GLU A 86 7.54 8.39 -12.99
N THR A 87 8.58 8.24 -12.20
CA THR A 87 9.60 9.29 -12.07
C THR A 87 10.47 9.31 -13.33
N ARG A 88 10.25 10.28 -14.20
CA ARG A 88 11.01 10.45 -15.45
C ARG A 88 12.31 11.19 -15.18
N LEU A 89 13.37 10.45 -14.92
CA LEU A 89 14.72 10.99 -14.83
C LEU A 89 15.32 11.13 -16.22
N SER A 90 16.20 12.14 -16.42
CA SER A 90 16.88 12.34 -17.69
C SER A 90 17.83 11.18 -18.00
N GLU A 91 17.60 10.47 -19.09
CA GLU A 91 18.42 9.33 -19.53
C GLU A 91 19.85 9.73 -19.92
N LYS A 92 20.09 11.03 -20.19
CA LYS A 92 21.36 11.60 -20.62
C LYS A 92 22.23 12.13 -19.47
N LEU A 93 21.76 12.05 -18.24
CA LEU A 93 22.54 12.33 -17.05
C LEU A 93 23.09 11.02 -16.49
N THR A 94 24.23 11.11 -15.82
CA THR A 94 24.75 10.04 -14.97
C THR A 94 23.97 9.97 -13.67
N VAL A 95 24.09 8.86 -12.95
CA VAL A 95 23.50 8.69 -11.61
C VAL A 95 23.97 9.80 -10.68
N ARG A 96 25.28 10.08 -10.66
CA ARG A 96 25.89 11.16 -9.87
C ARG A 96 25.28 12.51 -10.22
N GLU A 97 25.31 12.90 -11.49
CA GLU A 97 24.76 14.18 -11.96
C GLU A 97 23.26 14.32 -11.63
N THR A 98 22.51 13.23 -11.66
CA THR A 98 21.10 13.23 -11.27
C THR A 98 20.95 13.54 -9.79
N VAL A 99 21.70 12.87 -8.91
CA VAL A 99 21.64 13.14 -7.45
C VAL A 99 22.10 14.58 -7.15
N GLU A 100 23.17 15.06 -7.78
CA GLU A 100 23.69 16.44 -7.63
C GLU A 100 22.66 17.48 -8.10
N LEU A 101 21.97 17.21 -9.23
CA LEU A 101 20.89 18.08 -9.71
C LEU A 101 19.77 18.22 -8.68
N PHE A 102 19.29 17.10 -8.16
CA PHE A 102 18.22 17.13 -7.14
C PHE A 102 18.71 17.74 -5.82
N ALA A 103 19.94 17.46 -5.42
CA ALA A 103 20.57 18.09 -4.25
C ALA A 103 20.58 19.64 -4.36
N SER A 104 20.79 20.18 -5.55
CA SER A 104 20.85 21.63 -5.78
C SER A 104 19.53 22.37 -5.49
N PHE A 105 18.41 21.65 -5.36
CA PHE A 105 17.12 22.25 -5.01
C PHE A 105 16.93 22.49 -3.49
N TYR A 106 17.81 21.96 -2.66
CA TYR A 106 17.70 22.02 -1.21
C TYR A 106 18.83 22.87 -0.59
N ALA A 107 18.53 23.54 0.51
CA ALA A 107 19.51 24.36 1.21
C ALA A 107 20.59 23.52 1.91
N GLU A 108 20.19 22.40 2.49
CA GLU A 108 21.06 21.48 3.25
C GLU A 108 20.85 20.03 2.80
N PRO A 109 21.28 19.67 1.55
CA PRO A 109 21.13 18.32 1.05
C PRO A 109 22.13 17.37 1.70
N ARG A 110 21.82 16.07 1.67
CA ARG A 110 22.80 15.01 1.94
C ARG A 110 23.91 15.03 0.88
N SER A 111 25.10 14.63 1.27
CA SER A 111 26.18 14.51 0.28
C SER A 111 25.84 13.44 -0.77
N THR A 112 26.25 13.69 -2.02
CA THR A 112 26.01 12.75 -3.13
C THR A 112 26.60 11.37 -2.83
N SER A 113 27.78 11.29 -2.20
CA SER A 113 28.41 10.03 -1.83
C SER A 113 27.58 9.25 -0.81
N GLU A 114 27.08 9.90 0.25
CA GLU A 114 26.20 9.25 1.24
C GLU A 114 24.92 8.70 0.61
N VAL A 115 24.31 9.48 -0.30
CA VAL A 115 23.10 9.04 -1.01
C VAL A 115 23.42 7.84 -1.88
N LEU A 116 24.49 7.88 -2.68
CA LEU A 116 24.86 6.77 -3.55
C LEU A 116 25.11 5.49 -2.75
N THR A 117 25.80 5.60 -1.60
CA THR A 117 26.07 4.46 -0.70
C THR A 117 24.78 3.90 -0.10
N ALA A 118 23.94 4.74 0.46
CA ALA A 118 22.66 4.31 1.08
C ALA A 118 21.76 3.57 0.10
N PHE A 119 21.82 3.92 -1.20
CA PHE A 119 21.00 3.31 -2.25
C PHE A 119 21.72 2.24 -3.07
N GLN A 120 22.96 1.87 -2.70
CA GLN A 120 23.79 0.87 -3.40
C GLN A 120 23.94 1.20 -4.89
N LEU A 121 24.30 2.46 -5.19
CA LEU A 121 24.45 2.98 -6.54
C LEU A 121 25.88 3.47 -6.83
N GLU A 122 26.86 3.24 -5.92
CA GLU A 122 28.24 3.72 -6.06
C GLU A 122 28.90 3.20 -7.33
N GLU A 123 28.76 1.90 -7.61
CA GLU A 123 29.36 1.27 -8.80
C GLU A 123 28.72 1.78 -10.11
N LYS A 124 27.57 2.43 -10.02
CA LYS A 124 26.83 2.98 -11.15
C LYS A 124 26.86 4.50 -11.22
N SER A 125 27.67 5.15 -10.33
CA SER A 125 27.70 6.61 -10.21
C SER A 125 27.94 7.33 -11.54
N ASP A 126 28.83 6.81 -12.36
CA ASP A 126 29.20 7.37 -13.66
C ASP A 126 28.45 6.74 -14.85
N SER A 127 27.51 5.83 -14.55
CA SER A 127 26.63 5.24 -15.59
C SER A 127 25.48 6.18 -15.91
N TRP A 128 25.09 6.25 -17.16
CA TRP A 128 23.92 7.01 -17.58
C TRP A 128 22.64 6.36 -17.06
N VAL A 129 21.67 7.17 -16.65
CA VAL A 129 20.37 6.74 -16.13
C VAL A 129 19.65 5.82 -17.13
N GLY A 130 19.74 6.11 -18.43
CA GLY A 130 19.15 5.26 -19.48
C GLY A 130 19.72 3.83 -19.55
N LYS A 131 20.90 3.56 -18.93
CA LYS A 131 21.53 2.23 -18.90
C LYS A 131 21.25 1.45 -17.62
N LEU A 132 20.49 2.01 -16.69
CA LEU A 132 20.14 1.36 -15.43
C LEU A 132 19.09 0.28 -15.63
N SER A 133 19.17 -0.78 -14.83
CA SER A 133 18.04 -1.73 -14.68
C SER A 133 16.82 -1.03 -14.05
N GLY A 134 15.62 -1.62 -14.18
CA GLY A 134 14.41 -1.10 -13.56
C GLY A 134 14.60 -0.87 -12.05
N GLY A 135 15.13 -1.86 -11.31
CA GLY A 135 15.38 -1.74 -9.89
C GLY A 135 16.42 -0.65 -9.53
N GLN A 136 17.49 -0.50 -10.33
CA GLN A 136 18.46 0.59 -10.13
C GLN A 136 17.84 1.96 -10.39
N ARG A 137 17.01 2.08 -11.42
CA ARG A 137 16.30 3.33 -11.75
C ARG A 137 15.32 3.70 -10.65
N GLN A 138 14.60 2.72 -10.11
CA GLN A 138 13.66 2.96 -9.00
C GLN A 138 14.39 3.38 -7.73
N ARG A 139 15.51 2.72 -7.37
CA ARG A 139 16.35 3.17 -6.23
C ARG A 139 16.87 4.59 -6.43
N LEU A 140 17.25 4.95 -7.65
CA LEU A 140 17.65 6.33 -7.95
C LEU A 140 16.50 7.31 -7.80
N ALA A 141 15.28 6.96 -8.24
CA ALA A 141 14.10 7.80 -8.06
C ALA A 141 13.82 8.06 -6.57
N VAL A 142 13.85 7.03 -5.73
CA VAL A 142 13.69 7.21 -4.27
C VAL A 142 14.87 7.96 -3.66
N ALA A 143 16.11 7.75 -4.16
CA ALA A 143 17.29 8.49 -3.72
C ALA A 143 17.14 10.00 -3.95
N THR A 144 16.58 10.41 -5.11
CA THR A 144 16.32 11.83 -5.40
C THR A 144 15.25 12.43 -4.46
N ALA A 145 14.30 11.64 -4.02
CA ALA A 145 13.29 12.06 -3.05
C ALA A 145 13.88 12.24 -1.63
N LEU A 146 14.93 11.50 -1.29
CA LEU A 146 15.54 11.50 0.05
C LEU A 146 16.79 12.40 0.16
N VAL A 147 17.26 12.98 -0.95
CA VAL A 147 18.49 13.81 -0.95
C VAL A 147 18.37 15.07 -0.09
N GLY A 148 17.16 15.63 0.04
CA GLY A 148 16.87 16.81 0.88
C GLY A 148 16.67 16.51 2.36
N SER A 149 16.94 15.28 2.84
CA SER A 149 16.67 14.89 4.24
C SER A 149 15.25 15.18 4.71
N PRO A 150 14.22 14.73 3.96
CA PRO A 150 12.83 15.07 4.26
C PRO A 150 12.40 14.50 5.62
N LYS A 151 11.35 15.11 6.21
CA LYS A 151 10.64 14.56 7.38
C LYS A 151 9.50 13.64 6.99
N LEU A 152 8.98 13.81 5.78
CA LEU A 152 7.85 13.07 5.23
C LEU A 152 8.18 12.65 3.80
N LEU A 153 8.04 11.35 3.52
CA LEU A 153 8.31 10.74 2.22
C LEU A 153 6.99 10.21 1.62
N PHE A 154 6.70 10.63 0.41
CA PHE A 154 5.62 10.12 -0.41
C PHE A 154 6.14 9.13 -1.45
N LEU A 155 5.55 7.96 -1.51
CA LEU A 155 5.93 6.89 -2.44
C LEU A 155 4.68 6.36 -3.17
N ASP A 156 4.57 6.69 -4.45
CA ASP A 156 3.46 6.18 -5.26
C ASP A 156 3.89 4.88 -5.96
N GLU A 157 3.33 3.75 -5.50
CA GLU A 157 3.61 2.39 -5.99
C GLU A 157 5.11 2.07 -6.17
N PRO A 158 5.93 2.22 -5.12
CA PRO A 158 7.39 2.27 -5.25
C PRO A 158 8.03 0.98 -5.75
N THR A 159 7.34 -0.16 -5.69
CA THR A 159 7.92 -1.46 -6.08
C THR A 159 7.28 -2.08 -7.32
N THR A 160 6.40 -1.36 -7.99
CA THR A 160 5.73 -1.86 -9.20
C THR A 160 6.75 -2.18 -10.30
N GLY A 161 6.63 -3.39 -10.87
CA GLY A 161 7.52 -3.86 -11.93
C GLY A 161 8.92 -4.27 -11.49
N LEU A 162 9.22 -4.29 -10.19
CA LEU A 162 10.50 -4.74 -9.67
C LEU A 162 10.54 -6.26 -9.46
N ASP A 163 11.71 -6.83 -9.72
CA ASP A 163 11.99 -8.21 -9.33
C ASP A 163 12.01 -8.36 -7.78
N PRO A 164 11.84 -9.58 -7.23
CA PRO A 164 11.74 -9.80 -5.78
C PRO A 164 12.97 -9.34 -4.98
N GLN A 165 14.16 -9.34 -5.58
CA GLN A 165 15.39 -8.91 -4.91
C GLN A 165 15.43 -7.38 -4.81
N SER A 166 15.18 -6.69 -5.92
CA SER A 166 15.11 -5.23 -5.98
C SER A 166 14.03 -4.67 -5.07
N ARG A 167 12.88 -5.35 -4.98
CA ARG A 167 11.79 -4.98 -4.06
C ARG A 167 12.25 -5.04 -2.61
N ARG A 168 12.90 -6.13 -2.18
CA ARG A 168 13.41 -6.27 -0.80
C ARG A 168 14.44 -5.19 -0.46
N GLN A 169 15.35 -4.89 -1.38
CA GLN A 169 16.33 -3.82 -1.18
C GLN A 169 15.67 -2.45 -0.95
N LEU A 170 14.64 -2.14 -1.74
CA LEU A 170 13.90 -0.89 -1.56
C LEU A 170 13.13 -0.86 -0.24
N TRP A 171 12.54 -1.97 0.19
CA TRP A 171 11.88 -2.07 1.50
C TRP A 171 12.84 -1.79 2.66
N GLU A 172 14.08 -2.30 2.61
CA GLU A 172 15.06 -2.00 3.66
C GLU A 172 15.43 -0.51 3.70
N ILE A 173 15.56 0.14 2.56
CA ILE A 173 15.81 1.59 2.46
C ILE A 173 14.66 2.39 3.09
N ILE A 174 13.41 2.04 2.78
CA ILE A 174 12.23 2.69 3.35
C ILE A 174 12.18 2.50 4.87
N ARG A 175 12.45 1.29 5.35
CA ARG A 175 12.50 1.00 6.77
C ARG A 175 13.63 1.72 7.49
N GLU A 176 14.79 1.85 6.87
CA GLU A 176 15.91 2.61 7.44
C GLU A 176 15.56 4.09 7.58
N PHE A 177 14.93 4.68 6.58
CA PHE A 177 14.40 6.04 6.66
C PHE A 177 13.40 6.21 7.80
N GLN A 178 12.46 5.28 7.94
CA GLN A 178 11.47 5.29 9.03
C GLN A 178 12.13 5.13 10.40
N ARG A 179 13.08 4.19 10.58
CA ARG A 179 13.84 4.01 11.83
C ARG A 179 14.62 5.26 12.23
N GLY A 180 15.06 6.06 11.25
CA GLY A 180 15.63 7.37 11.45
C GLY A 180 14.67 8.46 11.90
N GLY A 181 13.37 8.12 12.12
CA GLY A 181 12.33 9.05 12.54
C GLY A 181 11.56 9.68 11.39
N GLY A 182 11.82 9.28 10.15
CA GLY A 182 11.06 9.72 8.97
C GLY A 182 9.64 9.14 8.96
N THR A 183 8.70 9.89 8.42
CA THR A 183 7.32 9.43 8.19
C THR A 183 7.17 9.05 6.72
N VAL A 184 6.48 7.95 6.44
CA VAL A 184 6.25 7.46 5.06
C VAL A 184 4.75 7.36 4.81
N LEU A 185 4.32 7.92 3.68
CA LEU A 185 3.02 7.61 3.09
C LEU A 185 3.26 6.92 1.75
N LEU A 186 2.74 5.71 1.59
CA LEU A 186 2.86 4.97 0.34
C LEU A 186 1.51 4.53 -0.20
N THR A 187 1.42 4.44 -1.52
CA THR A 187 0.36 3.68 -2.18
C THR A 187 0.92 2.35 -2.63
N THR A 188 0.11 1.33 -2.61
CA THR A 188 0.46 0.03 -3.18
C THR A 188 -0.78 -0.78 -3.52
N HIS A 189 -0.63 -1.68 -4.47
CA HIS A 189 -1.57 -2.76 -4.75
C HIS A 189 -1.00 -4.13 -4.34
N TYR A 190 0.22 -4.16 -3.77
CA TYR A 190 0.83 -5.39 -3.24
C TYR A 190 0.56 -5.52 -1.75
N MET A 191 -0.22 -6.55 -1.37
CA MET A 191 -0.58 -6.80 0.03
C MET A 191 0.62 -7.16 0.89
N ASP A 192 1.57 -7.93 0.34
CA ASP A 192 2.82 -8.30 1.01
C ASP A 192 3.72 -7.09 1.32
N GLU A 193 3.68 -6.06 0.47
CA GLU A 193 4.36 -4.79 0.74
C GLU A 193 3.71 -4.06 1.91
N ALA A 194 2.38 -3.93 1.88
CA ALA A 194 1.63 -3.28 2.95
C ALA A 194 1.81 -3.99 4.30
N GLU A 195 1.73 -5.32 4.33
CA GLU A 195 1.94 -6.11 5.55
C GLU A 195 3.35 -5.96 6.12
N ARG A 196 4.35 -5.79 5.24
CA ARG A 196 5.74 -5.67 5.66
C ARG A 196 6.15 -4.26 6.06
N LEU A 197 5.69 -3.23 5.36
CA LEU A 197 6.17 -1.87 5.55
C LEU A 197 5.27 -1.04 6.45
N CYS A 198 3.95 -1.23 6.37
CA CYS A 198 3.02 -0.31 7.01
C CYS A 198 2.78 -0.66 8.48
N ASP A 199 2.88 0.34 9.36
CA ASP A 199 2.40 0.24 10.74
C ASP A 199 0.88 0.31 10.78
N ARG A 200 0.30 1.17 9.93
CA ARG A 200 -1.14 1.30 9.69
C ARG A 200 -1.39 1.52 8.21
N LEU A 201 -2.59 1.18 7.79
CA LEU A 201 -3.04 1.42 6.43
C LEU A 201 -4.54 1.73 6.39
N ALA A 202 -4.95 2.38 5.31
CA ALA A 202 -6.35 2.56 4.97
C ALA A 202 -6.67 1.85 3.64
N ILE A 203 -7.76 1.09 3.63
CA ILE A 203 -8.33 0.52 2.41
C ILE A 203 -9.31 1.55 1.86
N VAL A 204 -9.06 1.99 0.64
CA VAL A 204 -9.87 3.00 -0.07
C VAL A 204 -10.65 2.31 -1.18
N ASP A 205 -11.94 2.55 -1.24
CA ASP A 205 -12.78 2.13 -2.36
C ASP A 205 -13.82 3.22 -2.65
N HIS A 206 -14.11 3.45 -3.94
CA HIS A 206 -15.05 4.47 -4.41
C HIS A 206 -14.88 5.86 -3.74
N GLY A 207 -13.63 6.29 -3.51
CA GLY A 207 -13.28 7.59 -2.93
C GLY A 207 -13.47 7.71 -1.42
N GLN A 208 -13.66 6.60 -0.71
CA GLN A 208 -13.85 6.56 0.74
C GLN A 208 -12.93 5.56 1.41
N ILE A 209 -12.54 5.81 2.66
CA ILE A 209 -11.88 4.83 3.50
C ILE A 209 -12.95 3.84 4.00
N ILE A 210 -12.81 2.56 3.65
CA ILE A 210 -13.72 1.49 4.06
C ILE A 210 -13.18 0.68 5.24
N ALA A 211 -11.88 0.71 5.48
CA ALA A 211 -11.25 0.14 6.66
C ALA A 211 -9.92 0.87 6.94
N GLU A 212 -9.56 0.97 8.22
CA GLU A 212 -8.28 1.54 8.69
C GLU A 212 -7.81 0.78 9.93
N GLY A 213 -6.52 0.55 10.04
CA GLY A 213 -5.88 -0.12 11.17
C GLY A 213 -4.49 -0.63 10.84
N SER A 214 -3.84 -1.31 11.79
CA SER A 214 -2.63 -2.07 11.50
C SER A 214 -2.97 -3.32 10.65
N PRO A 215 -2.02 -3.84 9.85
CA PRO A 215 -2.25 -5.09 9.13
C PRO A 215 -2.78 -6.23 10.01
N PRO A 216 -2.20 -6.52 11.19
CA PRO A 216 -2.73 -7.53 12.11
C PRO A 216 -4.17 -7.25 12.58
N ASP A 217 -4.48 -5.99 12.95
CA ASP A 217 -5.83 -5.63 13.42
C ASP A 217 -6.89 -5.82 12.32
N LEU A 218 -6.53 -5.47 11.07
CA LEU A 218 -7.44 -5.65 9.94
C LEU A 218 -7.67 -7.13 9.64
N ILE A 219 -6.62 -7.96 9.70
CA ILE A 219 -6.73 -9.40 9.51
C ILE A 219 -7.57 -10.02 10.66
N GLU A 220 -7.38 -9.58 11.91
CA GLU A 220 -8.15 -10.07 13.03
C GLU A 220 -9.66 -9.78 12.90
N ARG A 221 -10.02 -8.66 12.27
CA ARG A 221 -11.45 -8.32 11.98
C ARG A 221 -12.13 -9.26 11.00
N LEU A 222 -11.38 -10.11 10.28
CA LEU A 222 -11.97 -11.21 9.51
C LEU A 222 -12.67 -12.24 10.40
N GLY A 223 -12.28 -12.30 11.69
CA GLY A 223 -12.80 -13.23 12.67
C GLY A 223 -12.00 -14.52 12.79
N GLY A 224 -10.98 -14.75 11.95
CA GLY A 224 -10.12 -15.93 12.01
C GLY A 224 -8.73 -15.66 11.47
N HIS A 225 -7.70 -16.25 12.13
CA HIS A 225 -6.32 -16.13 11.68
C HIS A 225 -5.93 -17.14 10.59
N HIS A 226 -6.84 -18.10 10.30
CA HIS A 226 -6.60 -19.15 9.31
C HIS A 226 -7.71 -19.17 8.27
N MET A 227 -7.32 -19.44 7.04
CA MET A 227 -8.23 -19.69 5.93
C MET A 227 -8.26 -21.19 5.64
N VAL A 228 -9.47 -21.74 5.49
CA VAL A 228 -9.70 -23.06 4.94
C VAL A 228 -10.42 -22.88 3.61
N GLU A 229 -9.77 -23.26 2.54
CA GLU A 229 -10.27 -23.11 1.17
C GLU A 229 -10.56 -24.49 0.59
N PHE A 230 -11.73 -24.64 -0.03
CA PHE A 230 -12.09 -25.92 -0.64
C PHE A 230 -13.01 -25.73 -1.84
N SER A 231 -13.02 -26.73 -2.73
CA SER A 231 -13.99 -26.87 -3.79
C SER A 231 -14.63 -28.25 -3.80
N LEU A 232 -15.86 -28.32 -4.32
CA LEU A 232 -16.64 -29.53 -4.46
C LEU A 232 -16.82 -29.89 -5.95
N ALA A 233 -16.77 -31.18 -6.28
CA ALA A 233 -17.00 -31.67 -7.61
C ALA A 233 -18.38 -31.23 -8.16
N GLY A 234 -18.38 -30.82 -9.41
CA GLY A 234 -19.60 -30.37 -10.09
C GLY A 234 -20.05 -28.95 -9.78
N GLY A 235 -19.17 -28.13 -9.14
CA GLY A 235 -19.44 -26.70 -8.94
C GLY A 235 -20.66 -26.40 -8.08
N SER A 236 -21.12 -27.34 -7.25
CA SER A 236 -22.33 -27.17 -6.46
C SER A 236 -22.05 -26.29 -5.23
N HIS A 237 -22.17 -24.98 -5.39
CA HIS A 237 -22.20 -24.00 -4.29
C HIS A 237 -23.49 -24.10 -3.44
N ARG A 238 -24.20 -25.24 -3.48
CA ARG A 238 -25.44 -25.45 -2.74
C ARG A 238 -25.12 -25.58 -1.26
N GLY A 239 -25.31 -24.50 -0.51
CA GLY A 239 -25.27 -24.50 0.93
C GLY A 239 -24.31 -23.50 1.57
N ALA A 240 -24.12 -22.29 1.01
CA ALA A 240 -23.31 -21.24 1.63
C ALA A 240 -23.69 -21.00 3.11
N ASP A 241 -24.98 -21.10 3.45
CA ASP A 241 -25.47 -20.94 4.83
C ASP A 241 -25.09 -22.12 5.74
N ASN A 242 -24.83 -23.32 5.19
CA ASN A 242 -24.48 -24.49 6.00
C ASN A 242 -23.02 -24.45 6.52
N TRP A 243 -22.11 -23.83 5.77
CA TRP A 243 -20.69 -23.78 6.15
C TRP A 243 -20.43 -22.84 7.32
N LYS A 244 -21.22 -21.77 7.46
CA LYS A 244 -21.11 -20.83 8.58
C LYS A 244 -21.49 -21.46 9.91
N SER A 245 -22.23 -22.56 9.92
CA SER A 245 -22.63 -23.28 11.13
C SER A 245 -21.57 -24.25 11.64
N LEU A 246 -20.48 -24.46 10.89
CA LEU A 246 -19.39 -25.34 11.30
C LEU A 246 -18.63 -24.75 12.51
N PRO A 247 -18.14 -25.62 13.43
CA PRO A 247 -17.42 -25.16 14.61
C PRO A 247 -16.17 -24.38 14.24
N GLY A 248 -16.01 -23.20 14.84
CA GLY A 248 -14.84 -22.34 14.63
C GLY A 248 -14.83 -21.53 13.34
N VAL A 249 -15.91 -21.53 12.56
CA VAL A 249 -16.07 -20.66 11.39
C VAL A 249 -16.65 -19.32 11.79
N ASP A 250 -15.92 -18.25 11.53
CA ASP A 250 -16.36 -16.88 11.79
C ASP A 250 -17.00 -16.24 10.55
N SER A 251 -16.44 -16.48 9.37
CA SER A 251 -17.01 -15.97 8.11
C SER A 251 -16.77 -16.92 6.94
N VAL A 252 -17.67 -16.81 5.94
CA VAL A 252 -17.64 -17.58 4.70
C VAL A 252 -17.76 -16.60 3.56
N TYR A 253 -16.93 -16.76 2.54
CA TYR A 253 -17.06 -16.08 1.25
C TYR A 253 -16.66 -17.01 0.11
N HIS A 254 -16.96 -16.63 -1.11
CA HIS A 254 -16.62 -17.38 -2.31
C HIS A 254 -15.61 -16.60 -3.12
N ASP A 255 -14.61 -17.31 -3.64
CA ASP A 255 -13.54 -16.76 -4.41
C ASP A 255 -13.09 -17.72 -5.49
N ASP A 256 -13.16 -17.30 -6.76
CA ASP A 256 -12.77 -18.07 -7.96
C ASP A 256 -13.19 -19.56 -7.93
N GLY A 257 -14.44 -19.81 -7.54
CA GLY A 257 -15.00 -21.17 -7.44
C GLY A 257 -14.60 -21.93 -6.18
N LEU A 258 -13.83 -21.33 -5.27
CA LEU A 258 -13.51 -21.86 -3.95
C LEU A 258 -14.49 -21.35 -2.91
N VAL A 259 -14.76 -22.16 -1.91
CA VAL A 259 -15.38 -21.74 -0.66
C VAL A 259 -14.28 -21.44 0.33
N CYS A 260 -14.23 -20.20 0.83
CA CYS A 260 -13.23 -19.70 1.76
C CYS A 260 -13.86 -19.53 3.15
N LEU A 261 -13.32 -20.21 4.13
CA LEU A 261 -13.75 -20.13 5.53
C LEU A 261 -12.67 -19.44 6.34
N ALA A 262 -12.98 -18.31 6.97
CA ALA A 262 -12.14 -17.75 8.01
C ALA A 262 -12.40 -18.47 9.33
N VAL A 263 -11.36 -19.06 9.92
CA VAL A 263 -11.50 -19.97 11.06
C VAL A 263 -10.49 -19.66 12.16
N ARG A 264 -10.89 -19.87 13.42
CA ARG A 264 -10.00 -19.74 14.58
C ARG A 264 -9.26 -21.03 14.89
N GLU A 265 -9.94 -22.17 14.74
CA GLU A 265 -9.46 -23.48 15.16
C GLU A 265 -9.55 -24.49 14.00
N PRO A 266 -8.60 -24.45 13.02
CA PRO A 266 -8.63 -25.35 11.85
C PRO A 266 -8.76 -26.82 12.23
N HIS A 267 -8.11 -27.24 13.31
CA HIS A 267 -8.14 -28.63 13.79
C HIS A 267 -9.52 -29.12 14.21
N ARG A 268 -10.48 -28.21 14.52
CA ARG A 268 -11.87 -28.53 14.81
C ARG A 268 -12.77 -28.36 13.59
N THR A 269 -12.48 -27.34 12.77
CA THR A 269 -13.29 -27.02 11.58
C THR A 269 -13.10 -28.04 10.49
N ILE A 270 -11.85 -28.50 10.21
CA ILE A 270 -11.57 -29.41 9.08
C ILE A 270 -12.28 -30.75 9.25
N PRO A 271 -12.23 -31.46 10.40
CA PRO A 271 -12.98 -32.69 10.58
C PRO A 271 -14.50 -32.52 10.38
N ALA A 272 -15.07 -31.42 10.94
CA ALA A 272 -16.48 -31.13 10.79
C ALA A 272 -16.86 -30.78 9.33
N LEU A 273 -15.98 -30.12 8.58
CA LEU A 273 -16.16 -29.87 7.16
C LEU A 273 -16.20 -31.19 6.37
N LEU A 274 -15.25 -32.10 6.61
CA LEU A 274 -15.20 -33.41 5.92
C LEU A 274 -16.48 -34.23 6.20
N GLU A 275 -16.93 -34.27 7.45
CA GLU A 275 -18.20 -34.93 7.79
C GLU A 275 -19.43 -34.30 7.11
N ALA A 276 -19.42 -32.96 6.97
CA ALA A 276 -20.52 -32.25 6.31
C ALA A 276 -20.53 -32.50 4.79
N VAL A 277 -19.36 -32.59 4.16
CA VAL A 277 -19.21 -32.98 2.74
C VAL A 277 -19.71 -34.40 2.50
N ASP A 278 -19.30 -35.37 3.35
CA ASP A 278 -19.74 -36.74 3.27
C ASP A 278 -21.27 -36.89 3.42
N LYS A 279 -21.87 -36.17 4.39
CA LYS A 279 -23.34 -36.16 4.59
C LYS A 279 -24.11 -35.63 3.37
N GLN A 280 -23.50 -34.75 2.60
CA GLN A 280 -24.07 -34.23 1.36
C GLN A 280 -23.84 -35.14 0.14
N SER A 281 -23.12 -36.26 0.31
CA SER A 281 -22.67 -37.12 -0.77
C SER A 281 -21.91 -36.33 -1.86
N ALA A 282 -21.23 -35.27 -1.47
CA ALA A 282 -20.41 -34.44 -2.32
C ALA A 282 -18.96 -34.96 -2.33
N GLN A 283 -18.26 -34.75 -3.43
CA GLN A 283 -16.85 -35.10 -3.54
C GLN A 283 -16.01 -33.83 -3.39
N LEU A 284 -15.06 -33.86 -2.47
CA LEU A 284 -14.08 -32.78 -2.28
C LEU A 284 -13.01 -32.88 -3.38
N GLU A 285 -12.81 -31.81 -4.16
CA GLU A 285 -11.78 -31.74 -5.19
C GLU A 285 -10.50 -31.07 -4.69
N HIS A 286 -10.66 -30.02 -3.90
CA HIS A 286 -9.56 -29.26 -3.37
C HIS A 286 -9.80 -28.94 -1.90
N LEU A 287 -8.73 -28.97 -1.09
CA LEU A 287 -8.72 -28.50 0.29
C LEU A 287 -7.32 -27.98 0.62
N THR A 288 -7.23 -26.73 1.03
CA THR A 288 -5.98 -26.15 1.53
C THR A 288 -6.23 -25.32 2.76
N THR A 289 -5.14 -25.08 3.50
CA THR A 289 -5.16 -24.18 4.66
C THR A 289 -3.99 -23.22 4.60
N ARG A 290 -4.23 -21.98 4.92
CA ARG A 290 -3.19 -20.94 5.02
C ARG A 290 -3.52 -19.94 6.12
N GLN A 291 -2.58 -19.07 6.45
CA GLN A 291 -2.87 -17.93 7.30
C GLN A 291 -3.70 -16.90 6.52
N ALA A 292 -4.59 -16.21 7.23
CA ALA A 292 -5.31 -15.08 6.68
C ALA A 292 -4.36 -13.92 6.38
N SER A 293 -4.62 -13.19 5.32
CA SER A 293 -3.82 -12.09 4.82
C SER A 293 -4.65 -10.82 4.61
N LEU A 294 -4.01 -9.70 4.30
CA LEU A 294 -4.72 -8.48 3.88
C LEU A 294 -5.52 -8.68 2.59
N GLU A 295 -5.13 -9.61 1.72
CA GLU A 295 -5.89 -9.94 0.52
C GLU A 295 -7.28 -10.46 0.86
N ASP A 296 -7.38 -11.31 1.89
CA ASP A 296 -8.67 -11.81 2.39
C ASP A 296 -9.56 -10.67 2.96
N VAL A 297 -8.92 -9.73 3.67
CA VAL A 297 -9.62 -8.52 4.16
C VAL A 297 -10.19 -7.75 2.99
N PHE A 298 -9.36 -7.53 1.97
CA PHE A 298 -9.74 -6.74 0.80
C PHE A 298 -10.88 -7.40 0.02
N VAL A 299 -10.74 -8.69 -0.32
CA VAL A 299 -11.78 -9.46 -1.02
C VAL A 299 -13.09 -9.46 -0.24
N ARG A 300 -13.04 -9.66 1.08
CA ARG A 300 -14.24 -9.62 1.92
C ARG A 300 -14.92 -8.26 1.93
N LEU A 301 -14.17 -7.15 1.94
CA LEU A 301 -14.72 -5.80 2.01
C LEU A 301 -15.26 -5.30 0.67
N THR A 302 -14.62 -5.69 -0.44
CA THR A 302 -14.91 -5.16 -1.78
C THR A 302 -15.60 -6.17 -2.70
N GLY A 303 -15.53 -7.47 -2.38
CA GLY A 303 -16.04 -8.57 -3.22
C GLY A 303 -15.19 -8.84 -4.47
N ARG A 304 -13.97 -8.29 -4.56
CA ARG A 304 -13.07 -8.44 -5.72
C ARG A 304 -11.61 -8.44 -5.30
N HIS A 305 -10.74 -9.04 -6.13
CA HIS A 305 -9.28 -8.94 -5.96
C HIS A 305 -8.73 -7.59 -6.40
N LEU A 306 -7.58 -7.16 -5.82
CA LEU A 306 -6.89 -5.93 -6.22
C LEU A 306 -6.29 -6.01 -7.63
N ARG A 307 -6.00 -7.21 -8.14
CA ARG A 307 -5.28 -7.45 -9.38
C ARG A 307 -6.18 -7.74 -10.60
N GLU A 308 -7.49 -7.73 -10.41
CA GLU A 308 -8.45 -7.95 -11.51
C GLU A 308 -8.74 -6.65 -12.27
N GLU A 309 -7.71 -6.11 -12.99
CA GLU A 309 -7.92 -5.19 -14.11
C GLU A 309 -6.79 -5.34 -15.14
#